data_1e5c722e348c243f2c6f8650f757e696
#
_entry.id   1e5c722e348c243f2c6f8650f757e696
#
_cell.length_a   1.000
_cell.length_b   1.000
_cell.length_c   1.000
_cell.angle_alpha   90.00
_cell.angle_beta   90.00
_cell.angle_gamma   90.00
#
_symmetry.space_group_name_H-M   'P 1'
#
loop_
_entity.id
_entity.type
_entity.pdbx_description
1 polymer ?
#
loop_
_entity_poly.entity_id
_entity_poly.type
_entity_poly.pdbx_seq_one_letter_code
_entity_poly.pdbx_strand_id
1 'polypeptide(L)'
;MLLLAASTDAHSLLLESSPAAGATLSEGPPQISLRFNNRIEKKLSSIRVLDERGASRPATVLVSDGAADRLTATVSALAAGAWRVEWQVLSTDGHIVSGNFSFRVAPSATR
;
A
#
# COMPACT_ATOMS: atom_id res chain seq x y z
N MET A 1 31.82 17.67 16.17
CA MET A 1 30.56 17.34 16.20
C MET A 1 30.06 16.92 14.90
N LEU A 2 29.27 15.96 14.86
CA LEU A 2 28.76 15.50 13.68
C LEU A 2 27.43 15.89 13.49
N LEU A 3 27.13 16.41 12.40
CA LEU A 3 25.86 16.66 12.05
C LEU A 3 25.33 15.68 11.18
N LEU A 4 24.31 15.04 11.56
CA LEU A 4 23.65 14.21 10.69
C LEU A 4 22.74 14.93 9.95
N ALA A 5 22.90 14.99 8.76
CA ALA A 5 21.94 15.55 7.90
C ALA A 5 20.74 14.70 7.95
N ALA A 6 19.72 15.22 8.32
CA ALA A 6 18.52 14.52 8.28
C ALA A 6 18.24 14.13 6.91
N SER A 7 17.79 12.99 6.72
CA SER A 7 17.44 12.56 5.46
C SER A 7 16.45 13.45 4.96
N THR A 8 16.54 13.80 3.80
CA THR A 8 15.68 14.71 3.29
C THR A 8 14.39 14.19 3.07
N ASP A 9 13.53 15.03 2.92
CA ASP A 9 12.23 14.71 2.71
C ASP A 9 11.86 14.56 1.33
N ALA A 10 12.81 14.47 0.45
CA ALA A 10 12.50 14.29 -0.94
C ALA A 10 11.94 12.92 -1.23
N HIS A 11 12.26 11.93 -0.41
CA HIS A 11 11.70 10.59 -0.61
C HIS A 11 10.29 10.52 -0.09
N SER A 12 9.48 9.70 -0.72
CA SER A 12 8.12 9.49 -0.25
C SER A 12 8.10 8.61 0.97
N LEU A 13 7.35 9.01 1.96
CA LEU A 13 7.14 8.20 3.15
C LEU A 13 5.68 7.85 3.23
N LEU A 14 5.41 6.59 3.53
CA LEU A 14 4.03 6.17 3.73
C LEU A 14 3.55 6.70 5.06
N LEU A 15 2.51 7.53 5.03
CA LEU A 15 1.94 8.12 6.23
C LEU A 15 0.78 7.33 6.78
N GLU A 16 -0.05 6.78 5.91
CA GLU A 16 -1.14 5.95 6.37
C GLU A 16 -1.61 5.04 5.26
N SER A 17 -2.22 3.95 5.65
CA SER A 17 -2.76 3.00 4.71
C SER A 17 -4.14 2.56 5.13
N SER A 18 -4.91 2.07 4.17
CA SER A 18 -6.19 1.44 4.42
C SER A 18 -6.24 0.18 3.57
N PRO A 19 -6.29 -0.98 4.15
CA PRO A 19 -6.33 -1.24 5.60
C PRO A 19 -5.06 -0.80 6.31
N ALA A 20 -5.19 -0.51 7.60
CA ALA A 20 -4.02 -0.15 8.38
C ALA A 20 -3.14 -1.37 8.61
N ALA A 21 -1.85 -1.15 8.76
CA ALA A 21 -0.92 -2.23 9.04
C ALA A 21 -1.33 -2.96 10.31
N GLY A 22 -1.40 -4.26 10.25
CA GLY A 22 -1.79 -5.07 11.41
C GLY A 22 -3.28 -5.16 11.66
N ALA A 23 -4.10 -4.54 10.84
CA ALA A 23 -5.53 -4.55 11.07
C ALA A 23 -6.13 -5.93 10.81
N THR A 24 -7.22 -6.22 11.49
CA THR A 24 -8.03 -7.40 11.20
C THR A 24 -9.39 -6.90 10.75
N LEU A 25 -9.79 -7.29 9.55
CA LEU A 25 -11.03 -6.83 8.95
C LEU A 25 -12.07 -7.93 8.97
N SER A 26 -13.32 -7.56 9.02
CA SER A 26 -14.40 -8.57 8.99
C SER A 26 -14.64 -9.09 7.59
N GLU A 27 -14.19 -8.38 6.58
CA GLU A 27 -14.31 -8.87 5.19
C GLU A 27 -13.22 -8.22 4.36
N GLY A 28 -12.92 -8.80 3.23
CA GLY A 28 -11.88 -8.28 2.37
C GLY A 28 -12.20 -6.89 1.86
N PRO A 29 -11.23 -6.00 1.84
CA PRO A 29 -11.47 -4.64 1.38
C PRO A 29 -11.54 -4.61 -0.15
N PRO A 30 -12.33 -3.72 -0.72
CA PRO A 30 -12.37 -3.59 -2.18
C PRO A 30 -11.20 -2.81 -2.73
N GLN A 31 -10.50 -2.09 -1.88
CA GLN A 31 -9.40 -1.24 -2.30
C GLN A 31 -8.31 -1.21 -1.28
N ILE A 32 -7.10 -0.98 -1.75
CA ILE A 32 -5.97 -0.66 -0.90
C ILE A 32 -5.64 0.81 -1.19
N SER A 33 -5.50 1.61 -0.16
CA SER A 33 -5.20 3.02 -0.33
C SER A 33 -3.99 3.40 0.51
N LEU A 34 -3.05 4.10 -0.10
CA LEU A 34 -1.81 4.50 0.54
C LEU A 34 -1.66 6.00 0.40
N ARG A 35 -1.34 6.68 1.49
CA ARG A 35 -1.10 8.12 1.44
C ARG A 35 0.33 8.41 1.83
N PHE A 36 0.99 9.21 1.03
CA PHE A 36 2.39 9.53 1.21
C PHE A 36 2.57 11.00 1.60
N ASN A 37 3.78 11.35 2.00
CA ASN A 37 4.04 12.73 2.39
C ASN A 37 4.33 13.64 1.20
N ASN A 38 4.43 13.06 0.00
CA ASN A 38 4.73 13.81 -1.20
C ASN A 38 3.93 13.28 -2.37
N ARG A 39 3.85 14.06 -3.43
CA ARG A 39 3.26 13.61 -4.67
C ARG A 39 4.05 12.44 -5.22
N ILE A 40 3.38 11.50 -5.83
CA ILE A 40 4.02 10.34 -6.43
C ILE A 40 3.62 10.24 -7.91
N GLU A 41 4.43 9.50 -8.65
CA GLU A 41 4.15 9.24 -10.07
C GLU A 41 3.35 7.95 -10.16
N LYS A 42 2.04 8.06 -10.19
CA LYS A 42 1.17 6.89 -10.09
C LYS A 42 1.35 5.90 -11.21
N LYS A 43 1.63 6.38 -12.41
CA LYS A 43 1.79 5.48 -13.54
C LYS A 43 3.03 4.59 -13.42
N LEU A 44 3.96 5.01 -12.59
CA LEU A 44 5.19 4.26 -12.39
C LEU A 44 5.27 3.67 -11.00
N SER A 45 4.14 3.56 -10.35
CA SER A 45 4.06 3.01 -9.01
C SER A 45 3.19 1.76 -9.01
N SER A 46 3.37 0.91 -8.03
CA SER A 46 2.64 -0.36 -8.00
C SER A 46 2.22 -0.77 -6.61
N ILE A 47 1.18 -1.57 -6.55
CA ILE A 47 0.71 -2.21 -5.34
C ILE A 47 0.49 -3.68 -5.67
N ARG A 48 1.05 -4.57 -4.87
CA ARG A 48 0.84 -6.00 -5.02
C ARG A 48 0.23 -6.52 -3.74
N VAL A 49 -0.72 -7.44 -3.87
CA VAL A 49 -1.34 -8.07 -2.72
C VAL A 49 -1.05 -9.56 -2.80
N LEU A 50 -0.47 -10.10 -1.74
CA LEU A 50 0.01 -11.47 -1.73
C LEU A 50 -0.65 -12.23 -0.60
N ASP A 51 -0.95 -13.51 -0.86
CA ASP A 51 -1.51 -14.35 0.19
C ASP A 51 -0.39 -14.96 1.03
N GLU A 52 -0.74 -15.85 1.94
CA GLU A 52 0.24 -16.45 2.86
C GLU A 52 1.29 -17.27 2.16
N ARG A 53 1.03 -17.71 0.96
CA ARG A 53 1.97 -18.51 0.21
C ARG A 53 2.81 -17.66 -0.74
N GLY A 54 2.57 -16.36 -0.75
CA GLY A 54 3.28 -15.46 -1.64
C GLY A 54 2.67 -15.36 -3.03
N ALA A 55 1.49 -15.94 -3.23
CA ALA A 55 0.83 -15.81 -4.52
C ALA A 55 0.11 -14.48 -4.60
N SER A 56 0.27 -13.79 -5.71
CA SER A 56 -0.35 -12.48 -5.84
C SER A 56 -1.80 -12.59 -6.28
N ARG A 57 -2.58 -11.63 -5.86
CA ARG A 57 -3.95 -11.47 -6.30
C ARG A 57 -4.04 -10.23 -7.18
N PRO A 58 -4.98 -10.21 -8.10
CA PRO A 58 -5.07 -9.05 -9.00
C PRO A 58 -5.32 -7.76 -8.24
N ALA A 59 -4.57 -6.76 -8.60
CA ALA A 59 -4.73 -5.42 -8.06
C ALA A 59 -4.46 -4.44 -9.18
N THR A 60 -5.32 -3.45 -9.32
CA THR A 60 -5.20 -2.48 -10.40
C THR A 60 -5.07 -1.08 -9.82
N VAL A 61 -3.96 -0.44 -10.10
CA VAL A 61 -3.73 0.93 -9.63
C VAL A 61 -4.59 1.90 -10.44
N LEU A 62 -5.24 2.81 -9.74
CA LEU A 62 -6.10 3.81 -10.37
C LEU A 62 -5.28 5.06 -10.59
N VAL A 63 -4.71 5.20 -11.77
CA VAL A 63 -3.71 6.25 -12.01
C VAL A 63 -4.27 7.66 -12.05
N SER A 64 -5.56 7.81 -12.29
CA SER A 64 -6.13 9.15 -12.35
C SER A 64 -7.05 9.45 -11.19
N ASP A 65 -6.99 8.66 -10.14
CA ASP A 65 -7.91 8.78 -9.05
C ASP A 65 -7.25 9.36 -7.82
N GLY A 66 -7.97 10.21 -7.12
CA GLY A 66 -7.52 10.72 -5.84
C GLY A 66 -6.45 11.79 -5.92
N ALA A 67 -5.97 12.17 -4.77
CA ALA A 67 -4.98 13.23 -4.65
C ALA A 67 -3.61 12.76 -5.14
N ALA A 68 -2.75 13.70 -5.46
CA ALA A 68 -1.44 13.40 -6.03
C ALA A 68 -0.53 12.62 -5.07
N ASP A 69 -0.79 12.67 -3.78
CA ASP A 69 -0.01 11.96 -2.77
C ASP A 69 -0.64 10.63 -2.37
N ARG A 70 -1.66 10.18 -3.08
CA ARG A 70 -2.39 8.98 -2.72
C ARG A 70 -2.32 7.96 -3.85
N LEU A 71 -2.02 6.73 -3.50
CA LEU A 71 -2.02 5.64 -4.45
C LEU A 71 -3.11 4.65 -4.04
N THR A 72 -4.03 4.38 -4.92
CA THR A 72 -5.14 3.48 -4.64
C THR A 72 -5.17 2.38 -5.67
N ALA A 73 -5.43 1.17 -5.24
CA ALA A 73 -5.61 0.04 -6.13
C ALA A 73 -6.90 -0.68 -5.79
N THR A 74 -7.64 -1.08 -6.80
CA THR A 74 -8.78 -1.97 -6.57
C THR A 74 -8.24 -3.39 -6.52
N VAL A 75 -8.84 -4.21 -5.68
CA VAL A 75 -8.41 -5.59 -5.54
C VAL A 75 -9.62 -6.51 -5.68
N SER A 76 -9.36 -7.73 -6.12
CA SER A 76 -10.43 -8.72 -6.18
C SER A 76 -10.72 -9.19 -4.77
N ALA A 77 -11.83 -9.87 -4.58
CA ALA A 77 -12.24 -10.30 -3.26
C ALA A 77 -11.14 -11.10 -2.58
N LEU A 78 -10.84 -10.75 -1.34
CA LEU A 78 -9.82 -11.40 -0.57
C LEU A 78 -10.47 -12.26 0.50
N ALA A 79 -10.15 -13.55 0.48
CA ALA A 79 -10.72 -14.49 1.42
C ALA A 79 -10.12 -14.31 2.81
N ALA A 80 -10.70 -14.98 3.79
CA ALA A 80 -10.15 -14.97 5.14
C ALA A 80 -8.70 -15.44 5.13
N GLY A 81 -7.88 -14.84 5.96
CA GLY A 81 -6.48 -15.20 6.06
C GLY A 81 -5.59 -13.99 6.19
N ALA A 82 -4.30 -14.22 6.13
CA ALA A 82 -3.32 -13.15 6.23
C ALA A 82 -2.94 -12.68 4.83
N TRP A 83 -2.80 -11.39 4.68
CA TRP A 83 -2.47 -10.77 3.41
C TRP A 83 -1.32 -9.79 3.60
N ARG A 84 -0.51 -9.67 2.56
CA ARG A 84 0.62 -8.74 2.58
C ARG A 84 0.49 -7.81 1.41
N VAL A 85 0.68 -6.53 1.67
CA VAL A 85 0.69 -5.52 0.63
C VAL A 85 2.13 -5.13 0.41
N GLU A 86 2.59 -5.19 -0.84
CA GLU A 86 3.90 -4.71 -1.21
C GLU A 86 3.70 -3.54 -2.14
N TRP A 87 4.34 -2.43 -1.85
CA TRP A 87 4.17 -1.27 -2.69
C TRP A 87 5.51 -0.70 -3.11
N GLN A 88 5.50 -0.03 -4.24
CA GLN A 88 6.68 0.63 -4.75
C GLN A 88 6.19 1.89 -5.44
N VAL A 89 6.76 3.01 -5.06
CA VAL A 89 6.38 4.29 -5.66
C VAL A 89 7.59 5.02 -6.18
N LEU A 90 7.38 5.81 -7.22
CA LEU A 90 8.39 6.69 -7.71
C LEU A 90 8.08 8.07 -7.15
N SER A 91 9.02 8.61 -6.38
CA SER A 91 8.87 9.94 -5.81
C SER A 91 9.16 10.98 -6.86
N THR A 92 8.71 12.20 -6.61
CA THR A 92 8.94 13.27 -7.56
C THR A 92 10.40 13.65 -7.68
N ASP A 93 11.23 13.23 -6.73
CA ASP A 93 12.67 13.47 -6.86
C ASP A 93 13.37 12.38 -7.67
N GLY A 94 12.60 11.46 -8.24
CA GLY A 94 13.18 10.42 -9.08
C GLY A 94 13.65 9.17 -8.37
N HIS A 95 13.46 9.08 -7.07
CA HIS A 95 13.85 7.88 -6.35
C HIS A 95 12.70 6.91 -6.20
N ILE A 96 13.02 5.63 -6.20
CA ILE A 96 12.05 4.59 -5.99
C ILE A 96 12.08 4.21 -4.53
N VAL A 97 10.92 4.17 -3.90
CA VAL A 97 10.79 3.81 -2.51
C VAL A 97 9.80 2.67 -2.42
N SER A 98 10.09 1.66 -1.63
CA SER A 98 9.19 0.53 -1.49
C SER A 98 9.02 0.14 -0.04
N GLY A 99 7.97 -0.60 0.23
CA GLY A 99 7.71 -1.09 1.56
C GLY A 99 6.63 -2.14 1.53
N ASN A 100 6.27 -2.62 2.70
CA ASN A 100 5.21 -3.60 2.79
C ASN A 100 4.55 -3.54 4.16
N PHE A 101 3.36 -4.08 4.25
CA PHE A 101 2.68 -4.25 5.52
C PHE A 101 1.69 -5.39 5.36
N SER A 102 1.17 -5.87 6.48
CA SER A 102 0.25 -6.99 6.45
C SER A 102 -1.05 -6.63 7.15
N PHE A 103 -2.10 -7.35 6.79
CA PHE A 103 -3.37 -7.25 7.49
C PHE A 103 -4.04 -8.62 7.41
N ARG A 104 -5.13 -8.79 8.10
CA ARG A 104 -5.84 -10.06 8.09
C ARG A 104 -7.30 -9.82 7.78
N VAL A 105 -7.91 -10.83 7.17
CA VAL A 105 -9.35 -10.86 6.99
C VAL A 105 -9.83 -12.00 7.88
N ALA A 106 -10.73 -11.71 8.79
CA ALA A 106 -11.24 -12.71 9.71
C ALA A 106 -12.16 -13.68 8.98
N PRO A 107 -12.27 -14.91 9.47
CA PRO A 107 -13.22 -15.84 8.86
C PRO A 107 -14.63 -15.30 8.98
N SER A 108 -15.46 -15.65 8.03
CA SER A 108 -16.83 -15.23 8.05
C SER A 108 -17.53 -15.82 9.26
N ALA A 109 -18.30 -15.01 9.95
CA ALA A 109 -18.96 -15.46 11.15
C ALA A 109 -20.34 -15.95 10.89
N THR A 110 -20.59 -16.60 9.85
CA THR A 110 -21.89 -17.05 9.59
C THR A 110 -22.19 -18.26 10.34
N ARG A 111 -23.15 -18.32 10.58
CA ARG A 111 -23.57 -19.35 10.94
C ARG A 111 -24.43 -19.55 10.85
#